data_c890296b4ef869f18d70c1b7c81ca84b
#
_entry.id   c890296b4ef869f18d70c1b7c81ca84b
#
_cell.length_a   1.000
_cell.length_b   1.000
_cell.length_c   1.000
_cell.angle_alpha   90.00
_cell.angle_beta   90.00
_cell.angle_gamma   90.00
#
_symmetry.space_group_name_H-M   'P 1'
#
loop_
_entity.id
_entity.type
_entity.pdbx_description
1 polymer ?
#
loop_
_entity_poly.entity_id
_entity_poly.type
_entity_poly.pdbx_seq_one_letter_code
_entity_poly.pdbx_strand_id
1 'polypeptide(L)' 'MITRLAGISNVRVKFFSHDGGISQADFTALELEVNTWISLNPTVVIYDIEYELIERVQPSPDLYTKTVMVTYR' A
#
# COMPACT_ATOMS: atom_id res chain seq x y z
N MET A 1 -5.04 -3.53 -12.66
CA MET A 1 -6.30 -4.16 -13.03
C MET A 1 -6.37 -5.58 -12.52
N ILE A 2 -7.43 -5.92 -11.86
CA ILE A 2 -7.53 -7.17 -11.13
C ILE A 2 -8.11 -8.31 -11.96
N THR A 3 -8.55 -8.02 -13.15
CA THR A 3 -9.18 -9.03 -14.01
C THR A 3 -8.33 -10.25 -14.25
N ARG A 4 -7.01 -10.11 -14.17
CA ARG A 4 -6.12 -11.24 -14.38
C ARG A 4 -6.19 -12.28 -13.27
N LEU A 5 -6.79 -11.92 -12.15
CA LEU A 5 -6.92 -12.80 -11.01
C LEU A 5 -8.29 -13.45 -10.92
N ALA A 6 -9.10 -13.31 -11.97
CA ALA A 6 -10.49 -13.74 -11.95
C ALA A 6 -10.65 -15.23 -11.67
N GLY A 7 -9.67 -16.05 -12.03
CA GLY A 7 -9.74 -17.49 -11.79
C GLY A 7 -9.28 -17.94 -10.41
N ILE A 8 -8.83 -17.01 -9.57
CA ILE A 8 -8.29 -17.33 -8.25
C ILE A 8 -9.31 -16.96 -7.19
N SER A 9 -9.75 -17.96 -6.42
CA SER A 9 -10.73 -17.73 -5.36
C SER A 9 -10.10 -17.00 -4.19
N ASN A 10 -10.91 -16.19 -3.53
CA ASN A 10 -10.55 -15.53 -2.27
C ASN A 10 -9.43 -14.52 -2.36
N VAL A 11 -9.15 -14.04 -3.57
CA VAL A 11 -8.16 -12.97 -3.71
C VAL A 11 -8.73 -11.69 -3.14
N ARG A 12 -7.92 -11.00 -2.35
CA ARG A 12 -8.29 -9.77 -1.66
C ARG A 12 -7.23 -8.72 -1.88
N VAL A 13 -7.61 -7.48 -1.61
CA VAL A 13 -6.72 -6.33 -1.74
C VAL A 13 -6.78 -5.53 -0.45
N LYS A 14 -5.62 -5.12 0.03
CA LYS A 14 -5.50 -4.23 1.18
C LYS A 14 -4.74 -2.98 0.75
N PHE A 15 -5.30 -1.81 1.02
CA PHE A 15 -4.67 -0.53 0.74
C PHE A 15 -4.15 0.11 2.02
N PHE A 16 -2.97 0.74 1.91
CA PHE A 16 -2.40 1.59 2.95
C PHE A 16 -2.07 2.91 2.28
N SER A 17 -2.47 4.01 2.90
CA SER A 17 -2.27 5.32 2.27
C SER A 17 -1.89 6.35 3.33
N HIS A 18 -0.86 7.12 3.04
CA HIS A 18 -0.42 8.22 3.89
C HIS A 18 -0.26 9.49 3.06
N ASP A 19 -0.80 10.58 3.55
CA ASP A 19 -0.56 11.90 2.98
C ASP A 19 0.58 12.55 3.76
N GLY A 20 1.35 13.38 3.09
CA GLY A 20 2.42 14.14 3.73
C GLY A 20 3.67 14.18 2.89
N GLY A 21 4.84 14.22 3.54
CA GLY A 21 6.13 14.32 2.87
C GLY A 21 6.66 13.00 2.37
N ILE A 22 7.90 13.06 1.87
CA ILE A 22 8.59 11.90 1.32
C ILE A 22 9.97 11.72 1.98
N SER A 23 10.11 12.14 3.23
CA SER A 23 11.34 11.89 3.97
C SER A 23 11.46 10.40 4.31
N GLN A 24 12.65 10.00 4.73
CA GLN A 24 12.86 8.63 5.17
C GLN A 24 11.89 8.26 6.29
N ALA A 25 11.64 9.19 7.22
CA ALA A 25 10.70 8.95 8.31
C ALA A 25 9.28 8.71 7.80
N ASP A 26 8.87 9.43 6.76
CA ASP A 26 7.55 9.26 6.18
C ASP A 26 7.39 7.88 5.55
N PHE A 27 8.41 7.40 4.84
CA PHE A 27 8.37 6.07 4.26
C PHE A 27 8.44 4.99 5.32
N THR A 28 9.25 5.20 6.36
CA THR A 28 9.37 4.24 7.45
C THR A 28 8.04 4.04 8.17
N ALA A 29 7.27 5.12 8.35
CA ALA A 29 5.95 5.04 8.97
C ALA A 29 5.01 4.16 8.14
N LEU A 30 5.04 4.33 6.81
CA LEU A 30 4.21 3.52 5.92
C LEU A 30 4.65 2.05 5.92
N GLU A 31 5.96 1.81 5.86
CA GLU A 31 6.51 0.46 5.92
C GLU A 31 6.10 -0.24 7.22
N LEU A 32 6.16 0.46 8.33
CA LEU A 32 5.80 -0.10 9.62
C LEU A 32 4.34 -0.55 9.63
N GLU A 33 3.46 0.27 9.06
CA GLU A 33 2.05 -0.06 9.00
C GLU A 33 1.80 -1.32 8.16
N VAL A 34 2.43 -1.40 6.99
CA VAL A 34 2.30 -2.56 6.10
C VAL A 34 2.85 -3.82 6.79
N ASN A 35 4.05 -3.71 7.35
CA ASN A 35 4.70 -4.85 7.98
C ASN A 35 3.96 -5.32 9.22
N THR A 36 3.37 -4.40 9.97
CA THR A 36 2.56 -4.74 11.13
C THR A 36 1.34 -5.55 10.70
N TRP A 37 0.68 -5.10 9.63
CA TRP A 37 -0.48 -5.82 9.12
C TRP A 37 -0.10 -7.23 8.67
N ILE A 38 1.02 -7.37 7.96
CA ILE A 38 1.50 -8.68 7.52
C ILE A 38 1.76 -9.58 8.74
N SER A 39 2.39 -9.03 9.78
CA SER A 39 2.70 -9.80 11.00
C SER A 39 1.45 -10.26 11.72
N LEU A 40 0.39 -9.44 11.69
CA LEU A 40 -0.87 -9.77 12.34
C LEU A 40 -1.72 -10.76 11.54
N ASN A 41 -1.32 -11.04 10.32
CA ASN A 41 -2.04 -11.94 9.42
C ASN A 41 -1.12 -13.02 8.88
N PRO A 42 -0.55 -13.88 9.74
CA PRO A 42 0.52 -14.80 9.34
C PRO A 42 0.09 -15.88 8.35
N THR A 43 -1.20 -16.07 8.15
CA THR A 43 -1.69 -17.10 7.24
C THR A 43 -1.98 -16.58 5.83
N VAL A 44 -1.86 -15.28 5.60
CA VAL A 44 -2.11 -14.75 4.27
C VAL A 44 -0.98 -15.12 3.32
N VAL A 45 -1.34 -15.32 2.06
CA VAL A 45 -0.39 -15.53 0.98
C VAL A 45 -0.36 -14.26 0.15
N ILE A 46 0.79 -13.62 0.07
CA ILE A 46 0.92 -12.36 -0.65
C ILE A 46 1.30 -12.65 -2.10
N TYR A 47 0.49 -12.16 -3.02
CA TYR A 47 0.74 -12.32 -4.44
C TYR A 47 1.50 -11.16 -5.03
N ASP A 48 1.23 -9.95 -4.54
CA ASP A 48 1.83 -8.76 -5.11
C ASP A 48 1.75 -7.60 -4.13
N ILE A 49 2.73 -6.72 -4.21
CA ILE A 49 2.75 -5.48 -3.45
C ILE A 49 3.12 -4.38 -4.44
N GLU A 50 2.23 -3.40 -4.60
CA GLU A 50 2.45 -2.28 -5.50
C GLU A 50 2.51 -0.99 -4.70
N TYR A 51 3.35 -0.09 -5.15
CA TYR A 51 3.55 1.21 -4.51
C TYR A 51 3.27 2.31 -5.53
N GLU A 52 2.58 3.35 -5.08
CA GLU A 52 2.32 4.51 -5.91
C GLU A 52 2.55 5.79 -5.12
N LEU A 53 3.20 6.75 -5.77
CA LEU A 53 3.46 8.07 -5.20
C LEU A 53 2.80 9.10 -6.10
N ILE A 54 1.92 9.92 -5.51
CA ILE A 54 1.22 10.97 -6.23
C ILE A 54 1.58 12.30 -5.59
N GLU A 55 2.13 13.20 -6.38
CA GLU A 55 2.39 14.55 -5.93
C GLU A 55 1.10 15.36 -5.98
N ARG A 56 0.79 16.02 -4.88
CA ARG A 56 -0.42 16.84 -4.79
C ARG A 56 -0.04 18.31 -4.93
N VAL A 57 -0.66 18.97 -5.89
CA VAL A 57 -0.43 20.38 -6.12
C VAL A 57 -1.20 21.21 -5.08
N GLN A 58 -2.35 20.76 -4.68
CA GLN A 58 -3.21 21.44 -3.73
C GLN A 58 -3.32 20.61 -2.46
N PRO A 59 -3.28 21.18 -1.28
CA PRO A 59 -3.14 22.62 -0.98
C PRO A 59 -1.68 23.08 -1.02
N SER A 60 -0.72 22.17 -1.13
CA SER A 60 0.69 22.51 -1.10
C SER A 60 1.45 21.64 -2.10
N PRO A 61 2.42 22.23 -2.84
CA PRO A 61 3.23 21.45 -3.78
C PRO A 61 4.19 20.46 -3.09
N ASP A 62 4.35 20.57 -1.77
CA ASP A 62 5.22 19.66 -1.04
C ASP A 62 4.45 18.49 -0.42
N LEU A 63 3.21 18.33 -0.81
CA LEU A 63 2.36 17.30 -0.24
C LEU A 63 2.20 16.15 -1.23
N TYR A 64 2.34 14.94 -0.72
CA TYR A 64 2.27 13.73 -1.51
C TYR A 64 1.28 12.75 -0.91
N THR A 65 0.73 11.89 -1.75
CA THR A 65 -0.03 10.72 -1.29
C THR A 65 0.78 9.49 -1.65
N LYS A 66 1.11 8.68 -0.64
CA LYS A 66 1.84 7.43 -0.79
C LYS A 66 0.86 6.29 -0.55
N THR A 67 0.75 5.40 -1.51
CA THR A 67 -0.19 4.29 -1.42
C THR A 67 0.54 2.96 -1.67
N VAL A 68 0.27 1.99 -0.81
CA VAL A 68 0.73 0.61 -1.02
C VAL A 68 -0.52 -0.25 -1.16
N MET A 69 -0.54 -1.05 -2.21
CA MET A 69 -1.60 -2.01 -2.44
C MET A 69 -1.03 -3.41 -2.31
N VAL A 70 -1.59 -4.20 -1.40
CA VAL A 70 -1.20 -5.59 -1.20
C VAL A 70 -2.30 -6.48 -1.75
N THR A 71 -1.94 -7.35 -2.70
CA THR A 71 -2.86 -8.35 -3.22
C THR A 71 -2.53 -9.67 -2.53
N TYR A 72 -3.52 -10.28 -1.90
CA TYR A 72 -3.28 -11.46 -1.05
C TYR A 72 -4.48 -12.40 -1.06
N ARG A 73 -4.25 -13.54 -0.45
CA ARG A 73 -5.31 -14.52 -0.21
C ARG A 73 -5.26 -15.04 1.21
#